data_28f956b121e647069b54bf5dd7b17ad2
#
_entry.id   28f956b121e647069b54bf5dd7b17ad2
#
_cell.length_a   1.000
_cell.length_b   1.000
_cell.length_c   1.000
_cell.angle_alpha   90.00
_cell.angle_beta   90.00
_cell.angle_gamma   90.00
#
_symmetry.space_group_name_H-M   'P 1'
#
loop_
_entity.id
_entity.type
_entity.pdbx_description
1 polymer ?
#
loop_
_entity_poly.entity_id
_entity_poly.type
_entity_poly.pdbx_seq_one_letter_code
_entity_poly.pdbx_strand_id
1 'polypeptide(L)'
;MAQLYPVAGAKIYIGAAVNDVPDDADIVESLFTSVTFTEIKGWQTMGAIGDAAALITESIISSGRDLKAKGTRNAGSMQNNFIILPNDAGQIALIAAEATDYNYPFKLAFDDAPPAETSTVTITVATPGVISWNAHGLVAGGAVKFSTTGALPTGLTAGTTYYVVNPTANDFSVAATPGGSAIATSGTQSGTHTATTVPTGTIKYFYGIVMTAQENGGGANTARLLQGNVEINSAVLTVAPVGGA
;
A
#
# COMPACT_ATOMS: atom_id res chain seq x y z
N MET A 1 -23.52 -2.13 -8.63
CA MET A 1 -23.79 -1.01 -7.71
C MET A 1 -22.45 -0.46 -7.26
N ALA A 2 -22.30 0.86 -7.13
CA ALA A 2 -21.07 1.42 -6.55
C ALA A 2 -20.98 0.96 -5.08
N GLN A 3 -19.85 0.38 -4.70
CA GLN A 3 -19.57 -0.01 -3.32
C GLN A 3 -18.95 1.17 -2.58
N LEU A 4 -19.42 1.45 -1.37
CA LEU A 4 -18.81 2.44 -0.48
C LEU A 4 -17.71 1.75 0.35
N TYR A 5 -16.52 2.35 0.33
CA TYR A 5 -15.40 1.88 1.15
C TYR A 5 -15.21 2.86 2.32
N PRO A 6 -15.45 2.43 3.57
CA PRO A 6 -15.20 3.26 4.74
C PRO A 6 -13.70 3.40 5.00
N VAL A 7 -13.30 4.46 5.71
CA VAL A 7 -11.92 4.63 6.19
C VAL A 7 -11.59 3.65 7.33
N ALA A 8 -12.62 3.06 7.96
CA ALA A 8 -12.45 2.07 9.02
C ALA A 8 -11.59 0.89 8.54
N GLY A 9 -10.62 0.47 9.36
CA GLY A 9 -9.63 -0.55 8.98
C GLY A 9 -8.36 0.00 8.34
N ALA A 10 -8.37 1.26 7.87
CA ALA A 10 -7.17 1.90 7.33
C ALA A 10 -6.07 2.05 8.39
N LYS A 11 -4.82 1.97 7.96
CA LYS A 11 -3.63 2.07 8.80
C LYS A 11 -2.64 3.06 8.22
N ILE A 12 -1.94 3.76 9.10
CA ILE A 12 -0.85 4.66 8.74
C ILE A 12 0.45 4.18 9.38
N TYR A 13 1.54 4.31 8.64
CA TYR A 13 2.86 3.87 9.06
C TYR A 13 3.90 4.96 8.78
N ILE A 14 4.96 4.98 9.59
CA ILE A 14 6.13 5.82 9.42
C ILE A 14 7.39 4.96 9.26
N GLY A 15 8.30 5.33 8.36
CA GLY A 15 9.61 4.71 8.22
C GLY A 15 10.73 5.53 8.85
N ALA A 16 11.98 5.14 8.62
CA ALA A 16 13.14 5.88 9.08
C ALA A 16 13.35 7.18 8.28
N ALA A 17 14.00 8.18 8.91
CA ALA A 17 14.34 9.46 8.28
C ALA A 17 15.17 9.27 7.01
N VAL A 18 14.93 10.14 6.01
CA VAL A 18 15.73 10.27 4.79
C VAL A 18 16.25 11.68 4.64
N ASN A 19 17.48 11.82 4.13
CA ASN A 19 18.08 13.15 3.91
C ASN A 19 17.50 13.80 2.64
N ASP A 20 17.34 13.02 1.58
CA ASP A 20 16.90 13.49 0.28
C ASP A 20 15.61 12.80 -0.13
N VAL A 21 14.69 13.57 -0.67
CA VAL A 21 13.44 13.06 -1.28
C VAL A 21 13.70 12.91 -2.78
N PRO A 22 13.44 11.75 -3.38
CA PRO A 22 13.53 11.59 -4.84
C PRO A 22 12.60 12.55 -5.58
N ASP A 23 12.95 12.90 -6.83
CA ASP A 23 12.07 13.67 -7.70
C ASP A 23 10.72 12.95 -7.89
N ASP A 24 9.65 13.70 -8.06
CA ASP A 24 8.28 13.16 -8.19
C ASP A 24 8.16 12.08 -9.28
N ALA A 25 8.93 12.20 -10.37
CA ALA A 25 8.93 11.23 -11.46
C ALA A 25 9.57 9.88 -11.08
N ASP A 26 10.40 9.87 -10.05
CA ASP A 26 11.15 8.71 -9.56
C ASP A 26 10.45 8.02 -8.37
N ILE A 27 9.32 8.57 -7.89
CA ILE A 27 8.54 7.98 -6.80
C ILE A 27 7.83 6.72 -7.32
N VAL A 28 8.45 5.57 -7.09
CA VAL A 28 7.96 4.24 -7.49
C VAL A 28 7.88 3.30 -6.29
N GLU A 29 7.05 2.27 -6.36
CA GLU A 29 6.80 1.34 -5.26
C GLU A 29 8.09 0.65 -4.75
N SER A 30 9.04 0.37 -5.65
CA SER A 30 10.30 -0.29 -5.28
C SER A 30 11.14 0.49 -4.27
N LEU A 31 11.02 1.82 -4.20
CA LEU A 31 11.69 2.65 -3.18
C LEU A 31 11.23 2.31 -1.76
N PHE A 32 10.00 1.86 -1.62
CA PHE A 32 9.38 1.60 -0.32
C PHE A 32 9.46 0.13 0.11
N THR A 33 9.88 -0.78 -0.77
CA THR A 33 9.94 -2.22 -0.47
C THR A 33 11.00 -2.59 0.56
N SER A 34 12.09 -1.83 0.65
CA SER A 34 13.18 -2.01 1.62
C SER A 34 12.97 -1.23 2.93
N VAL A 35 11.95 -0.35 2.98
CA VAL A 35 11.68 0.47 4.15
C VAL A 35 11.01 -0.37 5.24
N THR A 36 11.57 -0.33 6.44
CA THR A 36 10.90 -0.89 7.63
C THR A 36 9.88 0.13 8.13
N PHE A 37 8.61 -0.20 7.98
CA PHE A 37 7.50 0.64 8.41
C PHE A 37 7.00 0.25 9.79
N THR A 38 6.79 1.26 10.66
CA THR A 38 6.19 1.10 12.00
C THR A 38 4.77 1.68 11.96
N GLU A 39 3.76 0.89 12.34
CA GLU A 39 2.36 1.34 12.41
C GLU A 39 2.19 2.39 13.51
N ILE A 40 1.54 3.52 13.17
CA ILE A 40 1.11 4.55 14.13
C ILE A 40 -0.32 4.19 14.54
N LYS A 41 -0.49 3.56 15.69
CA LYS A 41 -1.79 3.09 16.16
C LYS A 41 -2.64 4.21 16.77
N GLY A 42 -3.92 3.89 16.99
CA GLY A 42 -4.86 4.86 17.57
C GLY A 42 -5.36 5.91 16.58
N TRP A 43 -5.17 5.71 15.27
CA TRP A 43 -5.58 6.65 14.24
C TRP A 43 -7.10 6.85 14.24
N GLN A 44 -7.54 8.06 14.61
CA GLN A 44 -8.94 8.43 14.78
C GLN A 44 -9.49 9.21 13.59
N THR A 45 -8.69 10.17 13.10
CA THR A 45 -9.10 11.05 11.99
C THR A 45 -7.99 11.12 10.96
N MET A 46 -8.36 10.82 9.72
CA MET A 46 -7.47 10.92 8.56
C MET A 46 -7.49 12.33 7.99
N GLY A 47 -6.32 12.93 7.81
CA GLY A 47 -6.14 14.17 7.07
C GLY A 47 -6.33 13.99 5.55
N ALA A 48 -6.54 15.08 4.84
CA ALA A 48 -6.60 15.06 3.39
C ALA A 48 -5.23 14.67 2.80
N ILE A 49 -5.24 13.93 1.71
CA ILE A 49 -4.04 13.49 0.99
C ILE A 49 -4.26 13.57 -0.52
N GLY A 50 -3.30 14.13 -1.23
CA GLY A 50 -3.29 14.24 -2.68
C GLY A 50 -2.93 15.63 -3.16
N ASP A 51 -2.52 15.72 -4.43
CA ASP A 51 -2.03 16.96 -5.02
C ASP A 51 -3.13 17.98 -5.29
N ALA A 52 -2.83 19.23 -5.02
CA ALA A 52 -3.53 20.40 -5.53
C ALA A 52 -2.60 21.22 -6.42
N ALA A 53 -3.15 21.84 -7.48
CA ALA A 53 -2.38 22.75 -8.31
C ALA A 53 -2.84 24.20 -8.07
N ALA A 54 -1.89 25.12 -8.01
CA ALA A 54 -2.20 26.53 -8.02
C ALA A 54 -2.89 26.93 -9.34
N LEU A 55 -3.88 27.84 -9.25
CA LEU A 55 -4.55 28.38 -10.43
C LEU A 55 -3.81 29.63 -10.90
N ILE A 56 -3.36 29.63 -12.16
CA ILE A 56 -2.90 30.82 -12.86
C ILE A 56 -4.08 31.35 -13.68
N THR A 57 -4.39 32.64 -13.53
CA THR A 57 -5.45 33.29 -14.30
C THR A 57 -4.92 34.59 -14.92
N GLU A 58 -5.09 34.74 -16.23
CA GLU A 58 -4.67 35.93 -16.97
C GLU A 58 -5.85 36.48 -17.82
N SER A 59 -6.04 37.79 -17.74
CA SER A 59 -7.07 38.51 -18.53
C SER A 59 -6.41 39.16 -19.72
N ILE A 60 -6.93 38.89 -20.91
CA ILE A 60 -6.49 39.52 -22.18
C ILE A 60 -7.55 40.48 -22.63
N ILE A 61 -7.19 41.76 -22.89
CA ILE A 61 -8.13 42.85 -23.29
C ILE A 61 -8.95 42.46 -24.53
N SER A 62 -8.35 41.72 -25.46
CA SER A 62 -9.03 41.29 -26.70
C SER A 62 -9.93 40.06 -26.51
N SER A 63 -9.97 39.47 -25.32
CA SER A 63 -10.76 38.27 -24.99
C SER A 63 -11.79 38.64 -23.92
N GLY A 64 -13.05 38.34 -24.14
CA GLY A 64 -14.10 38.51 -23.14
C GLY A 64 -14.09 37.43 -22.03
N ARG A 65 -13.05 36.59 -21.97
CA ARG A 65 -12.92 35.51 -20.99
C ARG A 65 -11.46 35.35 -20.54
N ASP A 66 -11.27 35.13 -19.23
CA ASP A 66 -9.96 34.84 -18.66
C ASP A 66 -9.38 33.53 -19.16
N LEU A 67 -8.08 33.48 -19.40
CA LEU A 67 -7.30 32.28 -19.63
C LEU A 67 -6.88 31.70 -18.31
N LYS A 68 -6.99 30.38 -18.18
CA LYS A 68 -6.64 29.64 -16.96
C LYS A 68 -5.63 28.54 -17.26
N ALA A 69 -4.61 28.41 -16.38
CA ALA A 69 -3.62 27.37 -16.44
C ALA A 69 -3.35 26.79 -15.04
N LYS A 70 -2.79 25.58 -14.99
CA LYS A 70 -2.28 25.01 -13.75
C LYS A 70 -0.87 25.51 -13.47
N GLY A 71 -0.64 25.99 -12.27
CA GLY A 71 0.68 26.34 -11.75
C GLY A 71 1.36 25.18 -11.02
N THR A 72 2.17 25.52 -10.02
CA THR A 72 2.89 24.54 -9.17
C THR A 72 1.91 23.61 -8.44
N ARG A 73 2.34 22.38 -8.23
CA ARG A 73 1.63 21.39 -7.43
C ARG A 73 2.08 21.47 -5.98
N ASN A 74 1.16 21.14 -5.07
CA ASN A 74 1.41 20.99 -3.65
C ASN A 74 0.49 19.87 -3.14
N ALA A 75 1.05 18.86 -2.54
CA ALA A 75 0.30 17.74 -1.96
C ALA A 75 -0.33 18.09 -0.61
N GLY A 76 -0.03 19.29 -0.09
CA GLY A 76 -0.67 19.87 1.09
C GLY A 76 -0.24 19.25 2.39
N SER A 77 -1.08 19.48 3.39
CA SER A 77 -0.84 19.16 4.79
C SER A 77 -1.84 18.10 5.24
N MET A 78 -1.34 16.95 5.66
CA MET A 78 -2.15 15.84 6.17
C MET A 78 -2.29 15.98 7.69
N GLN A 79 -3.44 16.48 8.16
CA GLN A 79 -3.74 16.65 9.57
C GLN A 79 -4.40 15.40 10.14
N ASN A 80 -3.70 14.71 11.03
CA ASN A 80 -4.16 13.47 11.63
C ASN A 80 -4.39 13.63 13.13
N ASN A 81 -5.37 12.89 13.66
CA ASN A 81 -5.56 12.74 15.09
C ASN A 81 -5.43 11.27 15.48
N PHE A 82 -4.72 11.03 16.57
CA PHE A 82 -4.52 9.71 17.15
C PHE A 82 -4.98 9.71 18.61
N ILE A 83 -5.67 8.67 19.03
CA ILE A 83 -5.88 8.42 20.47
C ILE A 83 -4.51 8.08 21.06
N ILE A 84 -4.12 8.74 22.15
CA ILE A 84 -2.81 8.57 22.76
C ILE A 84 -2.67 7.15 23.31
N LEU A 85 -1.62 6.45 22.82
CA LEU A 85 -1.16 5.16 23.28
C LEU A 85 0.31 5.31 23.72
N PRO A 86 0.59 5.48 25.02
CA PRO A 86 1.92 5.92 25.49
C PRO A 86 3.09 5.01 25.11
N ASN A 87 2.83 3.73 24.86
CA ASN A 87 3.85 2.72 24.49
C ASN A 87 3.80 2.35 23.01
N ASP A 88 3.09 3.08 22.17
CA ASP A 88 3.03 2.80 20.75
C ASP A 88 4.29 3.31 20.04
N ALA A 89 5.03 2.39 19.41
CA ALA A 89 6.28 2.71 18.76
C ALA A 89 6.11 3.72 17.59
N GLY A 90 4.97 3.67 16.90
CA GLY A 90 4.66 4.58 15.81
C GLY A 90 4.39 6.00 16.28
N GLN A 91 3.64 6.17 17.39
CA GLN A 91 3.41 7.49 17.99
C GLN A 91 4.71 8.08 18.55
N ILE A 92 5.55 7.25 19.19
CA ILE A 92 6.87 7.68 19.66
C ILE A 92 7.74 8.13 18.48
N ALA A 93 7.74 7.38 17.37
CA ALA A 93 8.47 7.75 16.17
C ALA A 93 7.95 9.06 15.54
N LEU A 94 6.63 9.27 15.51
CA LEU A 94 6.01 10.49 15.00
C LEU A 94 6.41 11.72 15.84
N ILE A 95 6.40 11.59 17.17
CA ILE A 95 6.83 12.66 18.10
C ILE A 95 8.32 12.94 17.93
N ALA A 96 9.14 11.89 17.78
CA ALA A 96 10.58 12.07 17.55
C ALA A 96 10.88 12.72 16.17
N ALA A 97 10.08 12.44 15.18
CA ALA A 97 10.22 13.00 13.84
C ALA A 97 9.93 14.52 13.81
N GLU A 98 9.00 15.00 14.63
CA GLU A 98 8.71 16.45 14.74
C GLU A 98 9.91 17.26 15.23
N ALA A 99 10.75 16.68 16.07
CA ALA A 99 11.97 17.36 16.57
C ALA A 99 13.11 17.45 15.54
N THR A 100 12.89 17.02 14.29
CA THR A 100 13.91 16.98 13.24
C THR A 100 13.42 17.65 11.96
N ASP A 101 14.34 18.09 11.11
CA ASP A 101 14.04 18.69 9.81
C ASP A 101 14.08 17.66 8.66
N TYR A 102 14.07 16.36 8.97
CA TYR A 102 14.16 15.31 7.97
C TYR A 102 12.80 14.96 7.35
N ASN A 103 12.85 14.42 6.14
CA ASN A 103 11.71 13.76 5.53
C ASN A 103 11.61 12.30 6.02
N TYR A 104 10.38 11.82 6.12
CA TYR A 104 10.06 10.45 6.51
C TYR A 104 9.18 9.81 5.44
N PRO A 105 9.43 8.55 5.06
CA PRO A 105 8.49 7.82 4.23
C PRO A 105 7.26 7.42 5.06
N PHE A 106 6.10 7.71 4.52
CA PHE A 106 4.81 7.30 5.06
C PHE A 106 4.14 6.29 4.15
N LYS A 107 3.40 5.38 4.76
CA LYS A 107 2.57 4.40 4.07
C LYS A 107 1.17 4.41 4.67
N LEU A 108 0.15 4.54 3.83
CA LEU A 108 -1.24 4.33 4.19
C LEU A 108 -1.71 3.03 3.52
N ALA A 109 -2.35 2.17 4.28
CA ALA A 109 -2.98 0.96 3.77
C ALA A 109 -4.48 1.03 4.08
N PHE A 110 -5.31 0.93 3.05
CA PHE A 110 -6.77 0.95 3.18
C PHE A 110 -7.32 -0.46 3.24
N ASP A 111 -8.47 -0.61 3.88
CA ASP A 111 -9.20 -1.89 4.00
C ASP A 111 -10.27 -2.00 2.91
N ASP A 112 -9.85 -1.78 1.67
CA ASP A 112 -10.66 -1.83 0.45
C ASP A 112 -10.21 -2.96 -0.49
N ALA A 113 -9.58 -3.99 0.09
CA ALA A 113 -9.17 -5.16 -0.67
C ALA A 113 -10.38 -5.87 -1.30
N PRO A 114 -10.29 -6.31 -2.57
CA PRO A 114 -11.33 -7.13 -3.16
C PRO A 114 -11.47 -8.46 -2.41
N PRO A 115 -12.60 -9.17 -2.52
CA PRO A 115 -12.76 -10.49 -1.92
C PRO A 115 -11.67 -11.47 -2.38
N ALA A 116 -11.24 -12.36 -1.49
CA ALA A 116 -10.34 -13.43 -1.87
C ALA A 116 -11.07 -14.44 -2.76
N GLU A 117 -10.43 -14.86 -3.83
CA GLU A 117 -10.93 -15.90 -4.74
C GLU A 117 -10.21 -17.21 -4.51
N THR A 118 -10.92 -18.30 -4.72
CA THR A 118 -10.42 -19.65 -4.50
C THR A 118 -10.83 -20.54 -5.66
N SER A 119 -9.88 -21.32 -6.17
CA SER A 119 -10.13 -22.30 -7.24
C SER A 119 -9.29 -23.56 -7.05
N THR A 120 -9.85 -24.65 -7.55
CA THR A 120 -9.05 -25.87 -7.75
C THR A 120 -8.10 -25.67 -8.91
N VAL A 121 -6.83 -25.99 -8.70
CA VAL A 121 -5.76 -25.78 -9.67
C VAL A 121 -5.01 -27.08 -9.94
N THR A 122 -4.39 -27.15 -11.10
CA THR A 122 -3.35 -28.15 -11.39
C THR A 122 -1.98 -27.48 -11.35
N ILE A 123 -0.99 -28.22 -10.87
CA ILE A 123 0.41 -27.73 -10.76
C ILE A 123 1.28 -28.70 -11.52
N THR A 124 2.08 -28.20 -12.45
CA THR A 124 3.04 -29.06 -13.19
C THR A 124 4.26 -29.34 -12.31
N VAL A 125 4.89 -30.49 -12.55
CA VAL A 125 6.23 -30.79 -12.01
C VAL A 125 7.24 -30.45 -13.09
N ALA A 126 7.73 -29.21 -13.05
CA ALA A 126 8.56 -28.63 -14.11
C ALA A 126 9.44 -27.48 -13.60
N THR A 127 10.34 -27.00 -14.45
CA THR A 127 11.19 -25.82 -14.22
C THR A 127 10.97 -24.79 -15.33
N PRO A 128 10.22 -23.71 -15.04
CA PRO A 128 9.48 -23.43 -13.81
C PRO A 128 8.20 -24.27 -13.65
N GLY A 129 7.68 -24.39 -12.42
CA GLY A 129 6.36 -24.93 -12.16
C GLY A 129 5.28 -24.00 -12.72
N VAL A 130 4.26 -24.54 -13.35
CA VAL A 130 3.12 -23.82 -13.91
C VAL A 130 1.86 -24.23 -13.16
N ILE A 131 1.07 -23.24 -12.76
CA ILE A 131 -0.22 -23.40 -12.10
C ILE A 131 -1.29 -23.06 -13.12
N SER A 132 -2.23 -23.97 -13.37
CA SER A 132 -3.37 -23.75 -14.26
C SER A 132 -4.61 -23.41 -13.43
N TRP A 133 -5.13 -22.22 -13.68
CA TRP A 133 -6.37 -21.67 -13.11
C TRP A 133 -7.09 -20.89 -14.21
N ASN A 134 -8.17 -21.45 -14.71
CA ASN A 134 -8.88 -20.88 -15.85
C ASN A 134 -9.48 -19.51 -15.54
N ALA A 135 -9.20 -18.53 -16.41
CA ALA A 135 -9.73 -17.16 -16.34
C ALA A 135 -9.47 -16.49 -14.97
N HIS A 136 -8.25 -16.66 -14.41
CA HIS A 136 -7.93 -16.23 -13.04
C HIS A 136 -7.80 -14.72 -12.84
N GLY A 137 -7.72 -13.91 -13.88
CA GLY A 137 -7.59 -12.45 -13.77
C GLY A 137 -6.36 -11.92 -12.99
N LEU A 138 -5.48 -12.80 -12.51
CA LEU A 138 -4.33 -12.42 -11.71
C LEU A 138 -3.30 -11.67 -12.53
N VAL A 139 -2.68 -10.67 -11.91
CA VAL A 139 -1.59 -9.88 -12.48
C VAL A 139 -0.24 -10.26 -11.84
N ALA A 140 0.85 -9.94 -12.51
CA ALA A 140 2.19 -10.14 -11.94
C ALA A 140 2.32 -9.37 -10.60
N GLY A 141 2.90 -10.02 -9.59
CA GLY A 141 3.01 -9.48 -8.23
C GLY A 141 1.81 -9.78 -7.34
N GLY A 142 0.67 -10.23 -7.88
CA GLY A 142 -0.47 -10.70 -7.09
C GLY A 142 -0.07 -11.85 -6.16
N ALA A 143 -0.62 -11.87 -4.95
CA ALA A 143 -0.26 -12.87 -3.94
C ALA A 143 -1.26 -14.03 -3.90
N VAL A 144 -0.76 -15.25 -3.78
CA VAL A 144 -1.55 -16.48 -3.71
C VAL A 144 -1.02 -17.42 -2.63
N LYS A 145 -1.91 -18.23 -2.08
CA LYS A 145 -1.57 -19.34 -1.17
C LYS A 145 -2.12 -20.63 -1.74
N PHE A 146 -1.43 -21.73 -1.45
CA PHE A 146 -1.89 -23.07 -1.84
C PHE A 146 -2.30 -23.88 -0.63
N SER A 147 -3.34 -24.70 -0.83
CA SER A 147 -3.71 -25.79 0.07
C SER A 147 -3.89 -27.08 -0.73
N THR A 148 -3.85 -28.23 -0.06
CA THR A 148 -4.00 -29.52 -0.72
C THR A 148 -4.62 -30.54 0.24
N THR A 149 -5.34 -31.50 -0.31
CA THR A 149 -5.82 -32.67 0.44
C THR A 149 -4.78 -33.79 0.55
N GLY A 150 -3.66 -33.65 -0.14
CA GLY A 150 -2.54 -34.59 -0.17
C GLY A 150 -1.20 -33.87 -0.01
N ALA A 151 -0.31 -33.98 -0.99
CA ALA A 151 1.01 -33.38 -1.00
C ALA A 151 1.17 -32.44 -2.20
N LEU A 152 1.64 -31.20 -1.95
CA LEU A 152 2.10 -30.30 -3.00
C LEU A 152 3.42 -30.82 -3.59
N PRO A 153 3.75 -30.46 -4.85
CA PRO A 153 5.06 -30.77 -5.39
C PRO A 153 6.15 -30.03 -4.58
N THR A 154 7.34 -30.63 -4.50
CA THR A 154 8.50 -30.00 -3.87
C THR A 154 8.78 -28.63 -4.52
N GLY A 155 9.08 -27.63 -3.70
CA GLY A 155 9.21 -26.22 -4.08
C GLY A 155 8.04 -25.36 -3.59
N LEU A 156 6.88 -25.98 -3.29
CA LEU A 156 5.72 -25.28 -2.73
C LEU A 156 5.35 -25.83 -1.35
N THR A 157 4.95 -24.93 -0.44
CA THR A 157 4.52 -25.25 0.92
C THR A 157 3.10 -24.72 1.14
N ALA A 158 2.22 -25.54 1.67
CA ALA A 158 0.84 -25.13 1.96
C ALA A 158 0.80 -23.97 2.98
N GLY A 159 -0.11 -23.00 2.75
CA GLY A 159 -0.29 -21.84 3.59
C GLY A 159 0.76 -20.73 3.43
N THR A 160 1.86 -20.99 2.72
CA THR A 160 2.87 -19.97 2.40
C THR A 160 2.35 -19.03 1.31
N THR A 161 2.62 -17.73 1.46
CA THR A 161 2.30 -16.74 0.43
C THR A 161 3.36 -16.77 -0.65
N TYR A 162 2.92 -16.85 -1.90
CA TYR A 162 3.72 -16.77 -3.12
C TYR A 162 3.21 -15.63 -3.98
N TYR A 163 4.03 -15.17 -4.92
CA TYR A 163 3.73 -14.05 -5.80
C TYR A 163 3.67 -14.50 -7.25
N VAL A 164 2.63 -14.09 -7.95
CA VAL A 164 2.37 -14.45 -9.34
C VAL A 164 3.46 -13.85 -10.25
N VAL A 165 4.02 -14.67 -11.11
CA VAL A 165 4.94 -14.29 -12.17
C VAL A 165 4.53 -14.96 -13.48
N ASN A 166 4.80 -14.30 -14.61
CA ASN A 166 4.46 -14.76 -15.95
C ASN A 166 2.96 -15.17 -16.10
N PRO A 167 1.99 -14.33 -15.65
CA PRO A 167 0.58 -14.66 -15.81
C PRO A 167 0.17 -14.64 -17.29
N THR A 168 -0.67 -15.60 -17.67
CA THR A 168 -1.44 -15.62 -18.92
C THR A 168 -2.92 -15.58 -18.59
N ALA A 169 -3.82 -15.84 -19.50
CA ALA A 169 -5.26 -15.87 -19.19
C ALA A 169 -5.66 -17.04 -18.26
N ASN A 170 -4.94 -18.17 -18.32
CA ASN A 170 -5.32 -19.39 -17.63
C ASN A 170 -4.18 -20.03 -16.81
N ASP A 171 -2.97 -19.54 -16.94
CA ASP A 171 -1.80 -20.14 -16.31
C ASP A 171 -0.90 -19.04 -15.72
N PHE A 172 -0.18 -19.39 -14.67
CA PHE A 172 0.87 -18.55 -14.09
C PHE A 172 1.94 -19.40 -13.42
N SER A 173 3.08 -18.81 -13.15
CA SER A 173 4.10 -19.35 -12.23
C SER A 173 4.14 -18.52 -10.96
N VAL A 174 4.83 -18.99 -9.93
CA VAL A 174 4.96 -18.27 -8.67
C VAL A 174 6.41 -18.12 -8.24
N ALA A 175 6.69 -17.03 -7.53
CA ALA A 175 7.97 -16.73 -6.89
C ALA A 175 7.81 -16.60 -5.37
N ALA A 176 8.89 -16.73 -4.62
CA ALA A 176 8.90 -16.57 -3.18
C ALA A 176 8.81 -15.10 -2.74
N THR A 177 9.20 -14.17 -3.60
CA THR A 177 9.17 -12.72 -3.36
C THR A 177 8.56 -12.00 -4.56
N PRO A 178 7.97 -10.80 -4.37
CA PRO A 178 7.47 -10.00 -5.49
C PRO A 178 8.55 -9.76 -6.55
N GLY A 179 8.24 -10.05 -7.82
CA GLY A 179 9.18 -9.91 -8.93
C GLY A 179 10.36 -10.89 -8.94
N GLY A 180 10.37 -11.87 -8.03
CA GLY A 180 11.40 -12.91 -7.95
C GLY A 180 11.35 -13.91 -9.10
N SER A 181 12.32 -14.81 -9.15
CA SER A 181 12.38 -15.89 -10.15
C SER A 181 11.31 -16.94 -9.89
N ALA A 182 10.71 -17.45 -10.96
CA ALA A 182 9.71 -18.52 -10.89
C ALA A 182 10.30 -19.80 -10.24
N ILE A 183 9.55 -20.36 -9.31
CA ILE A 183 9.94 -21.55 -8.52
C ILE A 183 9.88 -22.79 -9.41
N ALA A 184 10.95 -23.59 -9.37
CA ALA A 184 10.95 -24.94 -9.93
C ALA A 184 10.20 -25.89 -8.99
N THR A 185 9.34 -26.73 -9.59
CA THR A 185 8.63 -27.79 -8.86
C THR A 185 9.18 -29.16 -9.24
N SER A 186 9.26 -30.06 -8.27
CA SER A 186 9.80 -31.40 -8.47
C SER A 186 9.10 -32.44 -7.59
N GLY A 187 9.49 -33.70 -7.68
CA GLY A 187 8.97 -34.79 -6.86
C GLY A 187 7.59 -35.26 -7.29
N THR A 188 6.87 -35.90 -6.38
CA THR A 188 5.51 -36.41 -6.57
C THR A 188 4.52 -35.54 -5.81
N GLN A 189 3.37 -35.30 -6.43
CA GLN A 189 2.24 -34.60 -5.81
C GLN A 189 1.03 -35.51 -5.73
N SER A 190 0.09 -35.24 -4.83
CA SER A 190 -1.13 -36.03 -4.66
C SER A 190 -2.26 -35.19 -4.10
N GLY A 191 -3.48 -35.69 -4.31
CA GLY A 191 -4.70 -35.04 -3.84
C GLY A 191 -5.12 -33.88 -4.75
N THR A 192 -6.08 -33.09 -4.25
CA THR A 192 -6.61 -31.92 -4.95
C THR A 192 -5.91 -30.67 -4.41
N HIS A 193 -5.39 -29.85 -5.31
CA HIS A 193 -4.71 -28.59 -4.97
C HIS A 193 -5.69 -27.44 -5.15
N THR A 194 -5.67 -26.51 -4.22
CA THR A 194 -6.49 -25.30 -4.24
C THR A 194 -5.56 -24.09 -4.10
N ALA A 195 -5.75 -23.11 -4.99
CA ALA A 195 -5.13 -21.79 -4.86
C ALA A 195 -6.17 -20.80 -4.33
N THR A 196 -5.73 -19.92 -3.44
CA THR A 196 -6.54 -18.82 -2.89
C THR A 196 -5.74 -17.54 -3.05
N THR A 197 -6.35 -16.49 -3.64
CA THR A 197 -5.74 -15.17 -3.72
C THR A 197 -5.57 -14.57 -2.34
N VAL A 198 -4.55 -13.74 -2.17
CA VAL A 198 -4.33 -12.93 -0.97
C VAL A 198 -4.45 -11.47 -1.39
N PRO A 199 -5.67 -10.92 -1.42
CA PRO A 199 -5.89 -9.58 -1.90
C PRO A 199 -5.27 -8.54 -0.97
N THR A 200 -4.83 -7.43 -1.57
CA THR A 200 -4.34 -6.25 -0.86
C THR A 200 -5.20 -5.05 -1.21
N GLY A 201 -5.49 -4.21 -0.24
CA GLY A 201 -6.20 -2.95 -0.46
C GLY A 201 -5.30 -1.89 -1.10
N THR A 202 -5.89 -0.74 -1.37
CA THR A 202 -5.17 0.43 -1.86
C THR A 202 -4.07 0.83 -0.89
N ILE A 203 -2.86 1.04 -1.40
CA ILE A 203 -1.74 1.56 -0.63
C ILE A 203 -1.33 2.92 -1.19
N LYS A 204 -1.06 3.87 -0.31
CA LYS A 204 -0.46 5.15 -0.69
C LYS A 204 0.88 5.31 0.00
N TYR A 205 1.86 5.78 -0.77
CA TYR A 205 3.20 6.11 -0.28
C TYR A 205 3.53 7.56 -0.59
N PHE A 206 4.21 8.23 0.33
CA PHE A 206 4.74 9.58 0.14
C PHE A 206 5.87 9.84 1.12
N TYR A 207 6.65 10.87 0.85
CA TYR A 207 7.60 11.46 1.80
C TYR A 207 7.01 12.74 2.38
N GLY A 208 7.21 12.97 3.67
CA GLY A 208 6.72 14.18 4.33
C GLY A 208 7.54 14.54 5.57
N ILE A 209 7.41 15.80 5.97
CA ILE A 209 8.01 16.37 7.17
C ILE A 209 6.92 16.46 8.24
N VAL A 210 7.22 16.02 9.46
CA VAL A 210 6.30 16.14 10.59
C VAL A 210 6.43 17.55 11.18
N MET A 211 5.41 18.38 11.01
CA MET A 211 5.42 19.78 11.45
C MET A 211 4.87 19.95 12.86
N THR A 212 3.99 19.07 13.30
CA THR A 212 3.44 19.09 14.65
C THR A 212 3.18 17.68 15.16
N ALA A 213 3.43 17.47 16.46
CA ALA A 213 3.05 16.29 17.22
C ALA A 213 2.57 16.76 18.60
N GLN A 214 1.40 17.42 18.65
CA GLN A 214 0.90 18.08 19.85
C GLN A 214 -0.16 17.25 20.54
N GLU A 215 -0.06 17.14 21.87
CA GLU A 215 -1.13 16.55 22.66
C GLU A 215 -2.26 17.55 22.89
N ASN A 216 -3.48 17.09 22.65
CA ASN A 216 -4.70 17.84 22.93
C ASN A 216 -5.57 17.04 23.90
N GLY A 217 -6.03 17.71 24.95
CA GLY A 217 -6.94 17.17 25.95
C GLY A 217 -8.27 17.92 25.94
N GLY A 218 -9.29 17.30 26.49
CA GLY A 218 -10.61 17.88 26.67
C GLY A 218 -11.07 17.74 28.11
N GLY A 219 -12.38 17.73 28.32
CA GLY A 219 -13.01 17.47 29.64
C GLY A 219 -12.76 16.04 30.14
N ALA A 220 -13.17 15.77 31.38
CA ALA A 220 -12.89 14.50 32.07
C ALA A 220 -13.35 13.23 31.34
N ASN A 221 -14.34 13.34 30.46
CA ASN A 221 -14.89 12.22 29.69
C ASN A 221 -14.44 12.18 28.20
N THR A 222 -13.35 12.88 27.85
CA THR A 222 -12.79 12.88 26.50
C THR A 222 -11.43 12.18 26.46
N ALA A 223 -11.14 11.49 25.37
CA ALA A 223 -9.82 10.91 25.13
C ALA A 223 -8.79 12.03 24.91
N ARG A 224 -7.56 11.82 25.38
CA ARG A 224 -6.41 12.63 24.97
C ARG A 224 -6.03 12.25 23.52
N LEU A 225 -5.78 13.24 22.70
CA LEU A 225 -5.42 13.06 21.30
C LEU A 225 -4.00 13.59 21.05
N LEU A 226 -3.27 12.87 20.22
CA LEU A 226 -2.05 13.35 19.57
C LEU A 226 -2.44 13.87 18.18
N GLN A 227 -2.26 15.18 17.97
CA GLN A 227 -2.45 15.82 16.67
C GLN A 227 -1.11 15.80 15.93
N GLY A 228 -1.06 15.06 14.82
CA GLY A 228 0.11 14.95 13.95
C GLY A 228 -0.17 15.59 12.60
N ASN A 229 0.54 16.69 12.30
CA ASN A 229 0.50 17.30 10.98
C ASN A 229 1.74 16.92 10.19
N VAL A 230 1.51 16.34 9.01
CA VAL A 230 2.57 15.96 8.07
C VAL A 230 2.43 16.79 6.79
N GLU A 231 3.41 17.65 6.51
CA GLU A 231 3.52 18.33 5.22
C GLU A 231 4.07 17.35 4.19
N ILE A 232 3.29 17.09 3.16
CA ILE A 232 3.65 16.14 2.11
C ILE A 232 4.63 16.81 1.15
N ASN A 233 5.83 16.25 1.04
CA ASN A 233 6.96 16.84 0.32
C ASN A 233 7.38 16.01 -0.92
N SER A 234 6.49 15.17 -1.42
CA SER A 234 6.66 14.39 -2.65
C SER A 234 5.32 14.14 -3.35
N ALA A 235 5.36 13.63 -4.56
CA ALA A 235 4.17 13.04 -5.16
C ALA A 235 3.61 11.91 -4.29
N VAL A 236 2.29 11.77 -4.28
CA VAL A 236 1.60 10.66 -3.59
C VAL A 236 1.44 9.50 -4.55
N LEU A 237 2.27 8.48 -4.39
CA LEU A 237 2.12 7.23 -5.13
C LEU A 237 0.91 6.45 -4.63
N THR A 238 0.02 6.08 -5.55
CA THR A 238 -1.11 5.20 -5.25
C THR A 238 -0.90 3.85 -5.93
N VAL A 239 -0.82 2.79 -5.12
CA VAL A 239 -0.82 1.41 -5.58
C VAL A 239 -2.26 0.90 -5.49
N ALA A 240 -2.80 0.49 -6.63
CA ALA A 240 -4.16 -0.01 -6.70
C ALA A 240 -4.33 -1.33 -5.90
N PRO A 241 -5.54 -1.65 -5.44
CA PRO A 241 -5.79 -2.92 -4.80
C PRO A 241 -5.51 -4.07 -5.78
N VAL A 242 -4.93 -5.16 -5.26
CA VAL A 242 -4.55 -6.34 -6.06
C VAL A 242 -5.21 -7.58 -5.45
N GLY A 243 -5.62 -8.52 -6.29
CA GLY A 243 -6.17 -9.81 -5.87
C GLY A 243 -7.70 -9.80 -5.87
N GLY A 244 -8.26 -10.37 -6.84
CA GLY A 244 -9.66 -10.49 -7.16
C GLY A 244 -9.80 -10.34 -8.67
N ALA A 245 -10.48 -11.23 -9.34
CA ALA A 245 -10.78 -11.11 -10.76
C ALA A 245 -12.01 -10.24 -10.97
#